data_73c30794aa19db8ad0bf3f5f4e6952ea
#
_entry.id   73c30794aa19db8ad0bf3f5f4e6952ea
#
_cell.length_a   1.000
_cell.length_b   1.000
_cell.length_c   1.000
_cell.angle_alpha   90.00
_cell.angle_beta   90.00
_cell.angle_gamma   90.00
#
_symmetry.space_group_name_H-M   'P 1'
#
loop_
_entity.id
_entity.type
_entity.pdbx_description
1 polymer ?
#
loop_
_entity_poly.entity_id
_entity_poly.type
_entity_poly.pdbx_seq_one_letter_code
_entity_poly.pdbx_strand_id
1 'polypeptide(L)'
;ALLHNLFSNDVKKLGPNEAQLTSFNSPKGRMLASILLWREGADYLLTLSADVHLAMLKKLSMYILRSKARLMDDSADSVLIGLAGPQAGAALEAAGLHIPGAERATAGGIATVVRLDGARFIVSAPLSEAASLWEKFVAAGALPAGTSAWQWLDITAGLPGVTLPVQEEFVAQMLNFDLIGGVSFNKGCYPGQEIVARTHYLGKLKKRMYRVHVDVDTPPAVGSDVFAPDFGEQSAGKVVSVAPAPEGGFDALVVLQTSSADAAQAHLGSPAGPALGFLPLPYALG
;
A
#
# COMPACT_ATOMS: atom_id res chain seq x y z
N ALA A 1 20.14 11.33 1.78
CA ALA A 1 20.69 10.87 0.49
C ALA A 1 20.38 9.39 0.20
N LEU A 2 20.62 8.47 1.17
CA LEU A 2 20.48 7.01 0.95
C LEU A 2 19.07 6.63 0.43
N LEU A 3 18.02 6.89 1.19
CA LEU A 3 16.65 6.50 0.83
C LEU A 3 16.19 7.12 -0.52
N HIS A 4 16.60 8.36 -0.79
CA HIS A 4 16.32 9.01 -2.07
C HIS A 4 16.91 8.23 -3.27
N ASN A 5 18.06 7.60 -3.12
CA ASN A 5 18.71 6.83 -4.19
C ASN A 5 18.18 5.38 -4.29
N LEU A 6 17.36 4.94 -3.36
CA LEU A 6 16.83 3.57 -3.32
C LEU A 6 15.34 3.49 -3.68
N PHE A 7 14.57 4.51 -3.34
CA PHE A 7 13.11 4.47 -3.47
C PHE A 7 12.60 5.19 -4.72
N SER A 8 11.44 4.81 -5.19
CA SER A 8 10.79 5.34 -6.39
C SER A 8 10.35 6.80 -6.26
N ASN A 9 10.12 7.28 -5.05
CA ASN A 9 9.64 8.64 -4.83
C ASN A 9 10.75 9.58 -4.32
N ASP A 10 10.52 10.90 -4.40
CA ASP A 10 11.51 11.93 -4.04
C ASP A 10 11.54 12.19 -2.53
N VAL A 11 12.31 11.38 -1.80
CA VAL A 11 12.47 11.51 -0.35
C VAL A 11 13.07 12.86 0.09
N LYS A 12 13.76 13.58 -0.80
CA LYS A 12 14.31 14.91 -0.47
C LYS A 12 13.23 15.97 -0.35
N LYS A 13 12.08 15.77 -1.02
CA LYS A 13 10.93 16.68 -0.95
C LYS A 13 10.01 16.37 0.22
N LEU A 14 10.21 15.27 0.93
CA LEU A 14 9.39 14.92 2.09
C LEU A 14 9.64 15.92 3.23
N GLY A 15 8.65 16.73 3.50
CA GLY A 15 8.65 17.70 4.60
C GLY A 15 8.59 17.05 5.99
N PRO A 16 8.79 17.83 7.06
CA PRO A 16 8.80 17.30 8.44
C PRO A 16 7.42 16.79 8.91
N ASN A 17 6.35 17.32 8.33
CA ASN A 17 4.96 16.95 8.67
C ASN A 17 4.24 16.30 7.51
N GLU A 18 4.95 15.53 6.72
CA GLU A 18 4.42 14.85 5.54
C GLU A 18 4.73 13.37 5.59
N ALA A 19 3.85 12.59 4.94
CA ALA A 19 4.05 11.19 4.64
C ALA A 19 3.99 10.99 3.12
N GLN A 20 4.69 9.99 2.61
CA GLN A 20 4.69 9.69 1.19
C GLN A 20 4.68 8.17 0.94
N LEU A 21 3.92 7.78 -0.07
CA LEU A 21 4.04 6.44 -0.63
C LEU A 21 5.30 6.35 -1.49
N THR A 22 5.96 5.22 -1.43
CA THR A 22 7.12 4.93 -2.27
C THR A 22 7.26 3.42 -2.46
N SER A 23 8.11 2.99 -3.38
CA SER A 23 8.46 1.59 -3.53
C SER A 23 9.97 1.39 -3.50
N PHE A 24 10.38 0.22 -3.04
CA PHE A 24 11.71 -0.31 -3.26
C PHE A 24 11.65 -1.35 -4.36
N ASN A 25 12.45 -1.17 -5.40
CA ASN A 25 12.39 -1.98 -6.61
C ASN A 25 13.66 -2.81 -6.81
N SER A 26 13.53 -3.91 -7.52
CA SER A 26 14.65 -4.65 -8.09
C SER A 26 15.26 -3.87 -9.27
N PRO A 27 16.48 -4.22 -9.72
CA PRO A 27 17.08 -3.64 -10.93
C PRO A 27 16.22 -3.81 -12.19
N LYS A 28 15.32 -4.81 -12.20
CA LYS A 28 14.35 -5.06 -13.28
C LYS A 28 13.09 -4.17 -13.17
N GLY A 29 13.06 -3.19 -12.28
CA GLY A 29 11.93 -2.29 -12.06
C GLY A 29 10.73 -2.91 -11.35
N ARG A 30 10.86 -4.13 -10.84
CA ARG A 30 9.77 -4.82 -10.14
C ARG A 30 9.78 -4.48 -8.67
N MET A 31 8.60 -4.26 -8.10
CA MET A 31 8.44 -3.87 -6.70
C MET A 31 8.78 -5.02 -5.76
N LEU A 32 9.70 -4.75 -4.85
CA LEU A 32 10.10 -5.63 -3.74
C LEU A 32 9.30 -5.31 -2.47
N ALA A 33 8.92 -4.05 -2.31
CA ALA A 33 8.07 -3.58 -1.23
C ALA A 33 7.34 -2.30 -1.63
N SER A 34 6.11 -2.16 -1.17
CA SER A 34 5.38 -0.91 -1.06
C SER A 34 5.64 -0.33 0.33
N ILE A 35 5.89 0.96 0.43
CA ILE A 35 6.34 1.61 1.67
C ILE A 35 5.55 2.90 1.87
N LEU A 36 5.00 3.08 3.07
CA LEU A 36 4.59 4.39 3.55
C LEU A 36 5.74 4.94 4.41
N LEU A 37 6.19 6.14 4.08
CA LEU A 37 7.36 6.78 4.64
C LEU A 37 6.97 8.14 5.23
N TRP A 38 7.40 8.45 6.46
CA TRP A 38 7.29 9.77 7.06
C TRP A 38 8.53 10.11 7.89
N ARG A 39 8.55 11.31 8.46
CA ARG A 39 9.65 11.75 9.32
C ARG A 39 9.20 11.88 10.76
N GLU A 40 10.09 11.49 11.67
CA GLU A 40 10.01 11.82 13.10
C GLU A 40 11.34 12.49 13.51
N GLY A 41 11.29 13.81 13.68
CA GLY A 41 12.51 14.58 13.90
C GLY A 41 13.52 14.44 12.78
N ALA A 42 14.69 13.89 13.09
CA ALA A 42 15.77 13.62 12.12
C ALA A 42 15.65 12.26 11.42
N ASP A 43 14.81 11.38 11.95
CA ASP A 43 14.68 10.00 11.50
C ASP A 43 13.57 9.85 10.44
N TYR A 44 13.63 8.73 9.72
CA TYR A 44 12.63 8.32 8.76
C TYR A 44 12.02 6.99 9.22
N LEU A 45 10.71 6.95 9.36
CA LEU A 45 9.97 5.73 9.64
C LEU A 45 9.41 5.15 8.35
N LEU A 46 9.52 3.83 8.23
CA LEU A 46 9.08 3.08 7.06
C LEU A 46 8.13 1.98 7.52
N THR A 47 6.92 1.94 6.95
CA THR A 47 6.01 0.82 7.13
C THR A 47 5.87 0.03 5.85
N LEU A 48 5.87 -1.29 5.95
CA LEU A 48 5.73 -2.23 4.84
C LEU A 48 5.09 -3.53 5.35
N SER A 49 4.74 -4.42 4.43
CA SER A 49 4.15 -5.72 4.80
C SER A 49 5.09 -6.54 5.68
N ALA A 50 4.54 -7.15 6.72
CA ALA A 50 5.30 -7.88 7.73
C ALA A 50 6.01 -9.12 7.16
N ASP A 51 5.41 -9.78 6.17
CA ASP A 51 5.97 -10.99 5.54
C ASP A 51 7.21 -10.74 4.66
N VAL A 52 7.43 -9.50 4.21
CA VAL A 52 8.64 -9.10 3.48
C VAL A 52 9.64 -8.31 4.33
N HIS A 53 9.26 -7.92 5.54
CA HIS A 53 9.99 -6.99 6.41
C HIS A 53 11.45 -7.42 6.66
N LEU A 54 11.70 -8.64 7.17
CA LEU A 54 13.06 -9.10 7.48
C LEU A 54 13.96 -9.19 6.24
N ALA A 55 13.40 -9.60 5.10
CA ALA A 55 14.13 -9.64 3.84
C ALA A 55 14.50 -8.23 3.37
N MET A 56 13.60 -7.26 3.55
CA MET A 56 13.83 -5.86 3.22
C MET A 56 14.84 -5.20 4.16
N LEU A 57 14.75 -5.45 5.47
CA LEU A 57 15.72 -5.00 6.45
C LEU A 57 17.14 -5.45 6.07
N LYS A 58 17.32 -6.74 5.78
CA LYS A 58 18.60 -7.30 5.33
C LYS A 58 19.07 -6.66 4.01
N LYS A 59 18.17 -6.50 3.04
CA LYS A 59 18.50 -5.95 1.72
C LYS A 59 18.89 -4.48 1.80
N LEU A 60 18.16 -3.66 2.55
CA LEU A 60 18.46 -2.24 2.75
C LEU A 60 19.78 -2.04 3.51
N SER A 61 20.09 -2.93 4.48
CA SER A 61 21.36 -2.89 5.24
C SER A 61 22.58 -3.00 4.34
N MET A 62 22.51 -3.71 3.22
CA MET A 62 23.61 -3.83 2.26
C MET A 62 23.97 -2.51 1.57
N TYR A 63 23.05 -1.54 1.52
CA TYR A 63 23.29 -0.24 0.89
C TYR A 63 23.85 0.81 1.85
N ILE A 64 23.94 0.51 3.16
CA ILE A 64 24.39 1.47 4.18
C ILE A 64 25.92 1.63 4.19
N LEU A 65 26.68 0.67 3.67
CA LEU A 65 28.12 0.46 3.80
C LEU A 65 29.03 1.71 3.88
N ARG A 66 28.67 2.82 3.24
CA ARG A 66 29.42 4.09 3.27
C ARG A 66 28.57 5.30 3.67
N SER A 67 27.32 5.06 4.07
CA SER A 67 26.39 6.12 4.45
C SER A 67 26.47 6.35 5.95
N LYS A 68 26.42 7.62 6.36
CA LYS A 68 26.21 7.98 7.79
C LYS A 68 24.74 7.77 8.16
N ALA A 69 24.25 6.54 8.02
CA ALA A 69 22.87 6.16 8.33
C ALA A 69 22.87 4.84 9.10
N ARG A 70 21.87 4.66 9.95
CA ARG A 70 21.60 3.42 10.67
C ARG A 70 20.21 2.97 10.32
N LEU A 71 20.02 1.69 10.08
CA LEU A 71 18.71 1.06 9.92
C LEU A 71 18.41 0.26 11.19
N MET A 72 17.23 0.46 11.73
CA MET A 72 16.77 -0.21 12.95
C MET A 72 15.43 -0.88 12.66
N ASP A 73 15.20 -2.01 13.27
CA ASP A 73 13.89 -2.65 13.34
C ASP A 73 13.21 -2.14 14.61
N ASP A 74 12.12 -1.40 14.41
CA ASP A 74 11.33 -0.79 15.49
C ASP A 74 10.05 -1.59 15.78
N SER A 75 9.87 -2.74 15.15
CA SER A 75 8.63 -3.54 15.22
C SER A 75 8.29 -4.06 16.62
N ALA A 76 9.30 -4.16 17.51
CA ALA A 76 9.11 -4.59 18.90
C ALA A 76 8.75 -3.45 19.84
N ASP A 77 9.09 -2.21 19.50
CA ASP A 77 8.97 -1.03 20.36
C ASP A 77 7.82 -0.10 19.95
N SER A 78 7.30 -0.28 18.72
CA SER A 78 6.24 0.55 18.15
C SER A 78 5.05 -0.28 17.67
N VAL A 79 3.87 0.32 17.70
CA VAL A 79 2.64 -0.28 17.19
C VAL A 79 1.94 0.68 16.23
N LEU A 80 1.28 0.12 15.21
CA LEU A 80 0.43 0.86 14.28
C LEU A 80 -1.04 0.54 14.57
N ILE A 81 -1.81 1.58 14.90
CA ILE A 81 -3.25 1.48 15.09
C ILE A 81 -3.94 2.18 13.93
N GLY A 82 -4.74 1.43 13.15
CA GLY A 82 -5.59 2.00 12.13
C GLY A 82 -6.87 2.56 12.74
N LEU A 83 -7.23 3.80 12.40
CA LEU A 83 -8.48 4.43 12.81
C LEU A 83 -9.19 4.99 11.57
N ALA A 84 -10.47 4.61 11.37
CA ALA A 84 -11.21 4.98 10.17
C ALA A 84 -12.67 5.26 10.47
N GLY A 85 -13.28 6.08 9.61
CA GLY A 85 -14.71 6.41 9.64
C GLY A 85 -14.99 7.86 10.03
N PRO A 86 -16.27 8.29 9.94
CA PRO A 86 -16.65 9.69 10.10
C PRO A 86 -16.28 10.29 11.47
N GLN A 87 -16.18 9.46 12.51
CA GLN A 87 -15.86 9.87 13.88
C GLN A 87 -14.36 9.73 14.20
N ALA A 88 -13.52 9.27 13.27
CA ALA A 88 -12.12 9.03 13.53
C ALA A 88 -11.36 10.28 14.03
N GLY A 89 -11.66 11.44 13.44
CA GLY A 89 -11.08 12.71 13.90
C GLY A 89 -11.45 13.04 15.35
N ALA A 90 -12.72 12.93 15.70
CA ALA A 90 -13.17 13.17 17.08
C ALA A 90 -12.55 12.19 18.09
N ALA A 91 -12.35 10.93 17.70
CA ALA A 91 -11.68 9.94 18.54
C ALA A 91 -10.19 10.26 18.74
N LEU A 92 -9.49 10.79 17.73
CA LEU A 92 -8.11 11.29 17.86
C LEU A 92 -8.04 12.45 18.86
N GLU A 93 -8.91 13.45 18.74
CA GLU A 93 -8.96 14.60 19.66
C GLU A 93 -9.28 14.17 21.11
N ALA A 94 -10.24 13.27 21.30
CA ALA A 94 -10.57 12.70 22.59
C ALA A 94 -9.40 11.94 23.22
N ALA A 95 -8.54 11.32 22.41
CA ALA A 95 -7.32 10.67 22.87
C ALA A 95 -6.16 11.66 23.14
N GLY A 96 -6.34 12.97 22.87
CA GLY A 96 -5.32 14.01 23.02
C GLY A 96 -4.31 14.05 21.88
N LEU A 97 -4.68 13.52 20.70
CA LEU A 97 -3.85 13.51 19.52
C LEU A 97 -4.25 14.63 18.55
N HIS A 98 -3.28 15.16 17.82
CA HIS A 98 -3.51 16.18 16.81
C HIS A 98 -3.94 15.56 15.48
N ILE A 99 -4.94 16.15 14.83
CA ILE A 99 -5.40 15.72 13.50
C ILE A 99 -4.53 16.39 12.43
N PRO A 100 -3.87 15.63 11.53
CA PRO A 100 -3.19 16.22 10.38
C PRO A 100 -4.17 16.96 9.45
N GLY A 101 -3.81 18.18 9.05
CA GLY A 101 -4.71 19.07 8.29
C GLY A 101 -4.95 18.68 6.83
N ALA A 102 -4.12 17.80 6.26
CA ALA A 102 -4.22 17.37 4.86
C ALA A 102 -3.92 15.87 4.73
N GLU A 103 -4.33 15.28 3.62
CA GLU A 103 -3.93 13.91 3.26
C GLU A 103 -2.41 13.83 3.08
N ARG A 104 -1.86 12.70 3.47
CA ARG A 104 -0.41 12.47 3.52
C ARG A 104 0.33 13.47 4.44
N ALA A 105 -0.37 14.12 5.35
CA ALA A 105 0.24 14.90 6.41
C ALA A 105 0.42 14.06 7.67
N THR A 106 1.33 14.53 8.56
CA THR A 106 1.56 13.95 9.88
C THR A 106 1.40 14.99 10.97
N ALA A 107 1.03 14.54 12.15
CA ALA A 107 1.02 15.36 13.36
C ALA A 107 1.66 14.56 14.50
N GLY A 108 2.69 15.12 15.14
CA GLY A 108 3.42 14.48 16.23
C GLY A 108 2.82 14.77 17.60
N GLY A 109 3.27 14.07 18.61
CA GLY A 109 2.87 14.17 20.03
C GLY A 109 3.39 12.97 20.80
N ILE A 110 2.56 12.38 21.66
CA ILE A 110 2.83 11.09 22.30
C ILE A 110 2.83 9.93 21.32
N ALA A 111 2.22 10.12 20.14
CA ALA A 111 2.23 9.25 18.98
C ALA A 111 2.22 10.11 17.72
N THR A 112 2.67 9.56 16.61
CA THR A 112 2.56 10.22 15.30
C THR A 112 1.27 9.77 14.61
N VAL A 113 0.43 10.72 14.24
CA VAL A 113 -0.77 10.48 13.45
C VAL A 113 -0.45 10.75 11.99
N VAL A 114 -0.69 9.79 11.12
CA VAL A 114 -0.58 9.93 9.65
C VAL A 114 -1.99 9.88 9.07
N ARG A 115 -2.41 10.94 8.38
CA ARG A 115 -3.66 10.93 7.63
C ARG A 115 -3.43 10.32 6.25
N LEU A 116 -4.07 9.20 5.95
CA LEU A 116 -3.92 8.51 4.66
C LEU A 116 -4.77 9.17 3.57
N ASP A 117 -6.05 9.29 3.86
CA ASP A 117 -7.07 9.91 3.02
C ASP A 117 -8.23 10.38 3.92
N GLY A 118 -9.20 11.07 3.37
CA GLY A 118 -10.45 11.51 4.00
C GLY A 118 -10.54 11.33 5.52
N ALA A 119 -11.04 10.18 5.95
CA ALA A 119 -11.25 9.83 7.35
C ALA A 119 -10.49 8.57 7.79
N ARG A 120 -9.35 8.26 7.15
CA ARG A 120 -8.48 7.14 7.54
C ARG A 120 -7.14 7.62 8.06
N PHE A 121 -6.76 7.12 9.23
CA PHE A 121 -5.53 7.50 9.92
C PHE A 121 -4.77 6.26 10.37
N ILE A 122 -3.44 6.35 10.36
CA ILE A 122 -2.55 5.45 11.08
C ILE A 122 -2.00 6.23 12.27
N VAL A 123 -2.10 5.65 13.46
CA VAL A 123 -1.46 6.14 14.67
C VAL A 123 -0.26 5.25 14.95
N SER A 124 0.94 5.81 14.75
CA SER A 124 2.22 5.18 15.12
C SER A 124 2.53 5.57 16.56
N ALA A 125 2.51 4.62 17.47
CA ALA A 125 2.68 4.86 18.90
C ALA A 125 3.77 3.96 19.49
N PRO A 126 4.50 4.42 20.51
CA PRO A 126 5.31 3.55 21.36
C PRO A 126 4.45 2.42 21.95
N LEU A 127 4.99 1.23 22.06
CA LEU A 127 4.27 0.08 22.62
C LEU A 127 3.72 0.36 24.01
N SER A 128 4.42 1.17 24.82
CA SER A 128 3.98 1.60 26.14
C SER A 128 2.68 2.40 26.15
N GLU A 129 2.37 3.11 25.07
CA GLU A 129 1.18 3.96 24.94
C GLU A 129 0.01 3.25 24.24
N ALA A 130 0.27 2.11 23.59
CA ALA A 130 -0.69 1.43 22.74
C ALA A 130 -2.00 1.06 23.43
N ALA A 131 -1.93 0.47 24.62
CA ALA A 131 -3.11 0.06 25.39
C ALA A 131 -3.95 1.27 25.80
N SER A 132 -3.31 2.32 26.33
CA SER A 132 -3.98 3.55 26.74
C SER A 132 -4.67 4.25 25.56
N LEU A 133 -4.02 4.35 24.41
CA LEU A 133 -4.61 4.92 23.20
C LEU A 133 -5.79 4.10 22.71
N TRP A 134 -5.66 2.78 22.70
CA TRP A 134 -6.75 1.89 22.30
C TRP A 134 -7.99 2.06 23.18
N GLU A 135 -7.81 2.08 24.51
CA GLU A 135 -8.90 2.31 25.46
C GLU A 135 -9.58 3.67 25.23
N LYS A 136 -8.82 4.73 25.00
CA LYS A 136 -9.35 6.06 24.68
C LYS A 136 -10.16 6.07 23.38
N PHE A 137 -9.70 5.38 22.33
CA PHE A 137 -10.45 5.28 21.09
C PHE A 137 -11.77 4.53 21.27
N VAL A 138 -11.76 3.43 22.01
CA VAL A 138 -12.97 2.67 22.32
C VAL A 138 -13.93 3.51 23.17
N ALA A 139 -13.43 4.22 24.17
CA ALA A 139 -14.23 5.13 24.99
C ALA A 139 -14.83 6.29 24.19
N ALA A 140 -14.16 6.73 23.13
CA ALA A 140 -14.65 7.73 22.19
C ALA A 140 -15.64 7.16 21.14
N GLY A 141 -15.99 5.88 21.23
CA GLY A 141 -16.98 5.22 20.38
C GLY A 141 -16.41 4.49 19.16
N ALA A 142 -15.07 4.34 19.06
CA ALA A 142 -14.48 3.50 18.02
C ALA A 142 -14.80 2.02 18.28
N LEU A 143 -15.20 1.31 17.24
CA LEU A 143 -15.49 -0.11 17.31
C LEU A 143 -14.22 -0.91 16.99
N PRO A 144 -13.76 -1.80 17.89
CA PRO A 144 -12.66 -2.68 17.63
C PRO A 144 -12.90 -3.54 16.38
N ALA A 145 -11.95 -3.56 15.46
CA ALA A 145 -12.01 -4.34 14.23
C ALA A 145 -10.67 -5.06 13.99
N GLY A 146 -10.74 -6.17 13.25
CA GLY A 146 -9.55 -6.94 12.88
C GLY A 146 -8.80 -6.33 11.70
N THR A 147 -7.59 -6.83 11.45
CA THR A 147 -6.73 -6.42 10.32
C THR A 147 -7.42 -6.61 8.96
N SER A 148 -8.30 -7.61 8.83
CA SER A 148 -9.08 -7.83 7.59
C SER A 148 -9.97 -6.66 7.23
N ALA A 149 -10.59 -5.99 8.21
CA ALA A 149 -11.36 -4.77 7.97
C ALA A 149 -10.48 -3.63 7.45
N TRP A 150 -9.27 -3.48 7.99
CA TRP A 150 -8.30 -2.50 7.49
C TRP A 150 -7.83 -2.82 6.07
N GLN A 151 -7.56 -4.09 5.78
CA GLN A 151 -7.23 -4.55 4.42
C GLN A 151 -8.34 -4.25 3.42
N TRP A 152 -9.61 -4.44 3.83
CA TRP A 152 -10.74 -4.08 2.99
C TRP A 152 -10.79 -2.56 2.71
N LEU A 153 -10.48 -1.73 3.69
CA LEU A 153 -10.38 -0.27 3.51
C LEU A 153 -9.24 0.10 2.55
N ASP A 154 -8.09 -0.58 2.61
CA ASP A 154 -7.00 -0.37 1.66
C ASP A 154 -7.39 -0.77 0.23
N ILE A 155 -8.10 -1.89 0.07
CA ILE A 155 -8.65 -2.34 -1.21
C ILE A 155 -9.65 -1.30 -1.75
N THR A 156 -10.53 -0.80 -0.90
CA THR A 156 -11.52 0.23 -1.26
C THR A 156 -10.86 1.54 -1.70
N ALA A 157 -9.77 1.90 -1.06
CA ALA A 157 -8.96 3.07 -1.42
C ALA A 157 -8.03 2.83 -2.62
N GLY A 158 -8.00 1.62 -3.18
CA GLY A 158 -7.10 1.27 -4.27
C GLY A 158 -5.62 1.34 -3.90
N LEU A 159 -5.29 1.07 -2.64
CA LEU A 159 -3.92 1.07 -2.11
C LEU A 159 -3.37 -0.36 -2.05
N PRO A 160 -2.46 -0.75 -2.96
CA PRO A 160 -1.89 -2.08 -2.97
C PRO A 160 -0.77 -2.26 -1.96
N GLY A 161 -0.76 -3.40 -1.28
CA GLY A 161 0.36 -3.89 -0.49
C GLY A 161 1.19 -4.92 -1.28
N VAL A 162 2.51 -4.76 -1.31
CA VAL A 162 3.40 -5.80 -1.84
C VAL A 162 3.73 -6.77 -0.72
N THR A 163 3.10 -7.93 -0.77
CA THR A 163 3.33 -9.08 0.13
C THR A 163 4.20 -10.13 -0.53
N LEU A 164 4.68 -11.11 0.23
CA LEU A 164 5.60 -12.14 -0.27
C LEU A 164 5.10 -12.87 -1.52
N PRO A 165 3.82 -13.30 -1.65
CA PRO A 165 3.33 -14.00 -2.84
C PRO A 165 3.37 -13.18 -4.13
N VAL A 166 3.42 -11.85 -4.06
CA VAL A 166 3.44 -10.95 -5.22
C VAL A 166 4.71 -10.09 -5.28
N GLN A 167 5.68 -10.40 -4.45
CA GLN A 167 6.98 -9.74 -4.46
C GLN A 167 7.70 -9.98 -5.81
N GLU A 168 8.20 -8.91 -6.41
CA GLU A 168 8.89 -8.95 -7.72
C GLU A 168 8.02 -9.34 -8.92
N GLU A 169 6.68 -9.38 -8.77
CA GLU A 169 5.74 -9.68 -9.86
C GLU A 169 5.42 -8.44 -10.72
N PHE A 170 5.32 -7.25 -10.13
CA PHE A 170 4.77 -6.08 -10.79
C PHE A 170 5.73 -4.89 -10.83
N VAL A 171 5.68 -4.10 -11.89
CA VAL A 171 6.26 -2.75 -11.92
C VAL A 171 5.28 -1.77 -11.26
N ALA A 172 5.80 -0.64 -10.78
CA ALA A 172 5.03 0.34 -10.01
C ALA A 172 3.73 0.79 -10.71
N GLN A 173 3.75 0.99 -12.02
CA GLN A 173 2.57 1.41 -12.78
C GLN A 173 1.50 0.32 -12.89
N MET A 174 1.86 -0.96 -12.87
CA MET A 174 0.88 -2.05 -12.85
C MET A 174 0.07 -2.05 -11.56
N LEU A 175 0.64 -1.53 -10.47
CA LEU A 175 -0.03 -1.33 -9.18
C LEU A 175 -0.55 0.10 -8.99
N ASN A 176 -0.65 0.88 -10.06
CA ASN A 176 -1.15 2.26 -10.07
C ASN A 176 -0.35 3.22 -9.16
N PHE A 177 0.89 2.89 -8.77
CA PHE A 177 1.73 3.73 -7.92
C PHE A 177 2.07 5.08 -8.56
N ASP A 178 2.05 5.19 -9.87
CA ASP A 178 2.16 6.43 -10.63
C ASP A 178 0.95 7.36 -10.43
N LEU A 179 -0.24 6.79 -10.22
CA LEU A 179 -1.50 7.52 -10.05
C LEU A 179 -1.74 7.93 -8.59
N ILE A 180 -1.29 7.12 -7.64
CA ILE A 180 -1.47 7.37 -6.20
C ILE A 180 -0.29 8.10 -5.54
N GLY A 181 0.61 8.68 -6.33
CA GLY A 181 1.74 9.47 -5.84
C GLY A 181 2.89 8.65 -5.23
N GLY A 182 3.02 7.38 -5.62
CA GLY A 182 4.10 6.49 -5.15
C GLY A 182 5.38 6.53 -5.97
N VAL A 183 5.39 7.26 -7.11
CA VAL A 183 6.54 7.40 -8.02
C VAL A 183 6.79 8.86 -8.34
N SER A 184 8.05 9.28 -8.31
CA SER A 184 8.49 10.57 -8.83
C SER A 184 9.29 10.37 -10.11
N PHE A 185 8.82 10.95 -11.22
CA PHE A 185 9.52 10.92 -12.51
C PHE A 185 10.55 12.05 -12.64
N ASN A 186 10.55 13.02 -11.71
CA ASN A 186 11.42 14.21 -11.71
C ASN A 186 12.52 14.13 -10.62
N LYS A 187 12.98 12.92 -10.30
CA LYS A 187 14.05 12.70 -9.31
C LYS A 187 15.27 12.03 -9.91
N GLY A 188 16.37 11.98 -9.14
CA GLY A 188 17.59 11.25 -9.51
C GLY A 188 17.41 9.73 -9.56
N CYS A 189 18.46 9.02 -9.97
CA CYS A 189 18.44 7.58 -10.21
C CYS A 189 18.10 6.75 -8.96
N TYR A 190 17.38 5.65 -9.20
CA TYR A 190 17.09 4.59 -8.23
C TYR A 190 17.00 3.22 -8.95
N PRO A 191 17.12 2.07 -8.24
CA PRO A 191 17.07 0.76 -8.87
C PRO A 191 15.80 0.54 -9.68
N GLY A 192 15.96 0.09 -10.94
CA GLY A 192 14.84 -0.18 -11.86
C GLY A 192 14.17 1.04 -12.48
N GLN A 193 14.68 2.25 -12.24
CA GLN A 193 14.11 3.49 -12.79
C GLN A 193 13.98 3.47 -14.33
N GLU A 194 14.94 2.88 -15.04
CA GLU A 194 14.90 2.81 -16.50
C GLU A 194 13.61 2.16 -17.01
N ILE A 195 13.23 1.02 -16.42
CA ILE A 195 11.99 0.30 -16.79
C ILE A 195 10.76 1.13 -16.45
N VAL A 196 10.74 1.73 -15.25
CA VAL A 196 9.62 2.57 -14.79
C VAL A 196 9.47 3.82 -15.66
N ALA A 197 10.57 4.51 -15.99
CA ALA A 197 10.57 5.69 -16.85
C ALA A 197 10.21 5.33 -18.31
N ARG A 198 10.77 4.25 -18.86
CA ARG A 198 10.44 3.79 -20.20
C ARG A 198 8.96 3.47 -20.33
N THR A 199 8.37 2.81 -19.36
CA THR A 199 6.92 2.51 -19.32
C THR A 199 6.10 3.80 -19.31
N HIS A 200 6.54 4.82 -18.59
CA HIS A 200 5.84 6.10 -18.49
C HIS A 200 5.91 6.93 -19.79
N TYR A 201 7.10 7.07 -20.38
CA TYR A 201 7.32 7.98 -21.51
C TYR A 201 7.13 7.35 -22.89
N LEU A 202 7.39 6.06 -23.05
CA LEU A 202 7.47 5.38 -24.35
C LEU A 202 6.56 4.16 -24.45
N GLY A 203 5.99 3.67 -23.34
CA GLY A 203 5.23 2.43 -23.29
C GLY A 203 3.72 2.65 -23.29
N LYS A 204 2.95 1.77 -23.97
CA LYS A 204 1.56 1.54 -23.62
C LYS A 204 1.53 0.55 -22.48
N LEU A 205 1.04 0.98 -21.32
CA LEU A 205 0.84 0.10 -20.18
C LEU A 205 -0.29 -0.88 -20.49
N LYS A 206 0.06 -2.16 -20.64
CA LYS A 206 -0.90 -3.21 -21.01
C LYS A 206 -1.63 -3.80 -19.80
N LYS A 207 -1.13 -3.58 -18.59
CA LYS A 207 -1.70 -4.10 -17.34
C LYS A 207 -1.84 -2.97 -16.34
N ARG A 208 -2.99 -2.92 -15.65
CA ARG A 208 -3.30 -2.02 -14.55
C ARG A 208 -3.94 -2.79 -13.41
N MET A 209 -3.95 -2.20 -12.24
CA MET A 209 -4.66 -2.73 -11.09
C MET A 209 -6.09 -2.23 -11.08
N TYR A 210 -7.01 -3.16 -10.82
CA TYR A 210 -8.46 -2.93 -10.74
C TYR A 210 -8.97 -3.42 -9.39
N ARG A 211 -10.06 -2.83 -8.92
CA ARG A 211 -10.82 -3.33 -7.78
C ARG A 211 -11.94 -4.22 -8.30
N VAL A 212 -12.09 -5.39 -7.69
CA VAL A 212 -13.10 -6.38 -8.06
C VAL A 212 -13.76 -6.98 -6.82
N HIS A 213 -14.96 -7.50 -7.02
CA HIS A 213 -15.67 -8.36 -6.07
C HIS A 213 -15.75 -9.78 -6.63
N VAL A 214 -15.67 -10.78 -5.77
CA VAL A 214 -15.90 -12.18 -6.10
C VAL A 214 -16.78 -12.84 -5.04
N ASP A 215 -17.85 -13.46 -5.50
CA ASP A 215 -18.82 -14.16 -4.64
C ASP A 215 -18.40 -15.62 -4.49
N VAL A 216 -17.62 -15.89 -3.46
CA VAL A 216 -17.12 -17.21 -3.07
C VAL A 216 -17.07 -17.33 -1.56
N ASP A 217 -17.16 -18.57 -1.04
CA ASP A 217 -17.12 -18.84 0.40
C ASP A 217 -15.69 -18.88 0.97
N THR A 218 -14.70 -19.11 0.11
CA THR A 218 -13.29 -19.26 0.53
C THR A 218 -12.46 -18.11 -0.02
N PRO A 219 -11.61 -17.49 0.80
CA PRO A 219 -10.81 -16.35 0.36
C PRO A 219 -9.86 -16.76 -0.78
N PRO A 220 -9.85 -16.00 -1.90
CA PRO A 220 -8.86 -16.18 -2.94
C PRO A 220 -7.44 -16.02 -2.39
N ALA A 221 -6.51 -16.85 -2.83
CA ALA A 221 -5.12 -16.66 -2.44
C ALA A 221 -4.49 -15.46 -3.18
N VAL A 222 -3.71 -14.66 -2.47
CA VAL A 222 -2.88 -13.62 -3.08
C VAL A 222 -1.87 -14.28 -4.03
N GLY A 223 -1.69 -13.73 -5.23
CA GLY A 223 -0.87 -14.31 -6.29
C GLY A 223 -1.61 -15.29 -7.20
N SER A 224 -2.87 -15.65 -6.89
CA SER A 224 -3.69 -16.48 -7.80
C SER A 224 -3.85 -15.83 -9.16
N ASP A 225 -3.89 -16.67 -10.19
CA ASP A 225 -4.09 -16.25 -11.56
C ASP A 225 -5.52 -15.76 -11.82
N VAL A 226 -5.63 -14.76 -12.67
CA VAL A 226 -6.90 -14.24 -13.21
C VAL A 226 -6.90 -14.50 -14.70
N PHE A 227 -8.00 -15.03 -15.20
CA PHE A 227 -8.21 -15.41 -16.60
C PHE A 227 -9.21 -14.50 -17.28
N ALA A 228 -9.08 -14.33 -18.58
CA ALA A 228 -9.99 -13.56 -19.40
C ALA A 228 -10.14 -14.20 -20.78
N PRO A 229 -11.32 -14.10 -21.43
CA PRO A 229 -11.59 -14.78 -22.73
C PRO A 229 -10.60 -14.45 -23.84
N ASP A 230 -10.08 -13.21 -23.86
CA ASP A 230 -9.11 -12.74 -24.85
C ASP A 230 -7.70 -13.36 -24.68
N PHE A 231 -7.45 -14.05 -23.55
CA PHE A 231 -6.20 -14.76 -23.25
C PHE A 231 -6.36 -16.29 -23.25
N GLY A 232 -7.57 -16.83 -23.44
CA GLY A 232 -7.85 -18.26 -23.46
C GLY A 232 -7.39 -18.96 -22.16
N GLU A 233 -6.53 -19.96 -22.29
CA GLU A 233 -5.98 -20.74 -21.16
C GLU A 233 -4.79 -20.04 -20.47
N GLN A 234 -4.35 -18.87 -20.94
CA GLN A 234 -3.24 -18.14 -20.34
C GLN A 234 -3.75 -17.16 -19.29
N SER A 235 -2.97 -16.97 -18.23
CA SER A 235 -3.26 -15.98 -17.22
C SER A 235 -3.22 -14.55 -17.80
N ALA A 236 -4.31 -13.82 -17.68
CA ALA A 236 -4.42 -12.42 -18.05
C ALA A 236 -3.95 -11.48 -16.91
N GLY A 237 -3.90 -11.99 -15.67
CA GLY A 237 -3.56 -11.19 -14.51
C GLY A 237 -3.33 -12.00 -13.24
N LYS A 238 -3.22 -11.29 -12.09
CA LYS A 238 -3.03 -11.90 -10.77
C LYS A 238 -3.75 -11.11 -9.68
N VAL A 239 -4.16 -11.81 -8.63
CA VAL A 239 -4.67 -11.24 -7.38
C VAL A 239 -3.52 -10.58 -6.61
N VAL A 240 -3.67 -9.32 -6.22
CA VAL A 240 -2.67 -8.53 -5.46
C VAL A 240 -2.98 -8.53 -3.97
N SER A 241 -4.25 -8.28 -3.62
CA SER A 241 -4.73 -8.29 -2.24
C SER A 241 -6.19 -8.69 -2.21
N VAL A 242 -6.63 -9.24 -1.07
CA VAL A 242 -8.00 -9.72 -0.88
C VAL A 242 -8.41 -9.51 0.57
N ALA A 243 -9.68 -9.16 0.79
CA ALA A 243 -10.28 -9.08 2.12
C ALA A 243 -11.77 -9.45 2.05
N PRO A 244 -12.35 -9.96 3.15
CA PRO A 244 -13.78 -10.17 3.24
C PRO A 244 -14.56 -8.88 2.98
N ALA A 245 -15.55 -8.93 2.13
CA ALA A 245 -16.44 -7.81 1.87
C ALA A 245 -17.55 -7.75 2.93
N PRO A 246 -18.04 -6.55 3.33
CA PRO A 246 -19.06 -6.42 4.37
C PRO A 246 -20.40 -7.11 4.04
N GLU A 247 -20.73 -7.23 2.75
CA GLU A 247 -22.00 -7.80 2.28
C GLU A 247 -21.87 -9.28 1.86
N GLY A 248 -20.74 -9.91 2.13
CA GLY A 248 -20.41 -11.29 1.74
C GLY A 248 -19.41 -11.36 0.62
N GLY A 249 -18.88 -12.57 0.35
CA GLY A 249 -17.79 -12.75 -0.61
C GLY A 249 -16.52 -11.98 -0.25
N PHE A 250 -15.73 -11.62 -1.26
CA PHE A 250 -14.45 -10.95 -1.08
C PHE A 250 -14.26 -9.82 -2.08
N ASP A 251 -13.76 -8.67 -1.61
CA ASP A 251 -13.19 -7.65 -2.46
C ASP A 251 -11.69 -7.91 -2.64
N ALA A 252 -11.20 -7.60 -3.84
CA ALA A 252 -9.79 -7.79 -4.17
C ALA A 252 -9.26 -6.65 -5.05
N LEU A 253 -7.95 -6.44 -4.99
CA LEU A 253 -7.20 -5.73 -6.02
C LEU A 253 -6.56 -6.78 -6.93
N VAL A 254 -6.74 -6.64 -8.24
CA VAL A 254 -6.18 -7.54 -9.24
C VAL A 254 -5.43 -6.74 -10.29
N VAL A 255 -4.24 -7.20 -10.68
CA VAL A 255 -3.59 -6.69 -11.88
C VAL A 255 -4.10 -7.49 -13.06
N LEU A 256 -4.60 -6.81 -14.08
CA LEU A 256 -5.22 -7.42 -15.26
C LEU A 256 -4.78 -6.68 -16.52
N GLN A 257 -4.83 -7.36 -17.66
CA GLN A 257 -4.70 -6.71 -18.97
C GLN A 257 -5.81 -5.66 -19.15
N THR A 258 -5.45 -4.50 -19.67
CA THR A 258 -6.42 -3.40 -19.87
C THR A 258 -7.53 -3.78 -20.83
N SER A 259 -7.21 -4.54 -21.90
CA SER A 259 -8.22 -5.05 -22.85
C SER A 259 -9.28 -5.93 -22.18
N SER A 260 -8.88 -6.80 -21.27
CA SER A 260 -9.78 -7.71 -20.55
C SER A 260 -10.64 -6.95 -19.54
N ALA A 261 -10.08 -5.93 -18.89
CA ALA A 261 -10.82 -5.07 -17.98
C ALA A 261 -11.86 -4.21 -18.70
N ASP A 262 -11.53 -3.69 -19.88
CA ASP A 262 -12.46 -2.92 -20.73
C ASP A 262 -13.66 -3.78 -21.17
N ALA A 263 -13.44 -5.08 -21.39
CA ALA A 263 -14.51 -6.03 -21.67
C ALA A 263 -15.31 -6.44 -20.43
N ALA A 264 -14.86 -6.09 -19.22
CA ALA A 264 -15.42 -6.47 -17.93
C ALA A 264 -15.64 -8.00 -17.78
N GLN A 265 -14.77 -8.80 -18.39
CA GLN A 265 -14.85 -10.26 -18.36
C GLN A 265 -13.55 -10.82 -17.78
N ALA A 266 -13.59 -11.25 -16.54
CA ALA A 266 -12.47 -11.89 -15.88
C ALA A 266 -12.95 -12.95 -14.88
N HIS A 267 -12.16 -13.99 -14.71
CA HIS A 267 -12.46 -15.15 -13.88
C HIS A 267 -11.29 -15.50 -12.97
N LEU A 268 -11.60 -15.92 -11.75
CA LEU A 268 -10.60 -16.31 -10.76
C LEU A 268 -10.15 -17.76 -10.95
N GLY A 269 -8.84 -17.98 -10.97
CA GLY A 269 -8.22 -19.32 -10.84
C GLY A 269 -8.28 -20.21 -12.08
N SER A 270 -9.26 -20.01 -12.96
CA SER A 270 -9.38 -20.73 -14.24
C SER A 270 -10.30 -19.96 -15.22
N PRO A 271 -10.28 -20.29 -16.53
CA PRO A 271 -11.18 -19.67 -17.51
C PRO A 271 -12.68 -19.84 -17.19
N ALA A 272 -13.05 -20.93 -16.53
CA ALA A 272 -14.40 -21.23 -16.09
C ALA A 272 -14.60 -20.99 -14.57
N GLY A 273 -13.68 -20.32 -13.93
CA GLY A 273 -13.74 -19.99 -12.49
C GLY A 273 -14.80 -18.95 -12.16
N PRO A 274 -14.93 -18.59 -10.87
CA PRO A 274 -15.84 -17.54 -10.43
C PRO A 274 -15.59 -16.23 -11.18
N ALA A 275 -16.67 -15.58 -11.64
CA ALA A 275 -16.59 -14.30 -12.33
C ALA A 275 -16.20 -13.18 -11.36
N LEU A 276 -15.41 -12.23 -11.84
CA LEU A 276 -15.02 -11.04 -11.10
C LEU A 276 -15.94 -9.86 -11.49
N GLY A 277 -16.64 -9.32 -10.50
CA GLY A 277 -17.43 -8.08 -10.64
C GLY A 277 -16.54 -6.86 -10.47
N PHE A 278 -16.39 -6.02 -11.51
CA PHE A 278 -15.54 -4.82 -11.43
C PHE A 278 -16.20 -3.73 -10.57
N LEU A 279 -15.42 -3.17 -9.66
CA LEU A 279 -15.81 -2.09 -8.77
C LEU A 279 -15.01 -0.81 -9.10
N PRO A 280 -15.57 0.38 -8.85
CA PRO A 280 -14.85 1.63 -9.09
C PRO A 280 -13.65 1.78 -8.15
N LEU A 281 -12.56 2.31 -8.68
CA LEU A 281 -11.44 2.86 -7.91
C LEU A 281 -11.75 4.32 -7.56
N PRO A 282 -11.21 4.87 -6.45
CA PRO A 282 -11.43 6.27 -6.07
C PRO A 282 -10.63 7.26 -6.93
N TYR A 283 -9.90 6.78 -7.93
CA TYR A 283 -9.11 7.57 -8.88
C TYR A 283 -9.25 7.01 -10.30
N ALA A 284 -9.06 7.86 -11.30
CA ALA A 284 -9.10 7.47 -12.71
C ALA A 284 -7.82 6.74 -13.14
N LEU A 285 -7.96 5.75 -14.01
CA LEU A 285 -6.83 4.96 -14.51
C LEU A 285 -6.06 5.62 -15.68
N GLY A 286 -6.56 6.69 -16.24
CA GLY A 286 -5.89 7.46 -17.32
C GLY A 286 -6.00 6.80 -18.69
#